data_5c8e621914b33428e04c517ec4a18665
#
_entry.id   5c8e621914b33428e04c517ec4a18665
#
_cell.length_a   1.000
_cell.length_b   1.000
_cell.length_c   1.000
_cell.angle_alpha   90.00
_cell.angle_beta   90.00
_cell.angle_gamma   90.00
#
_symmetry.space_group_name_H-M   'P 1'
#
loop_
_entity.id
_entity.type
_entity.pdbx_description
1 polymer ?
#
loop_
_entity_poly.entity_id
_entity_poly.type
_entity_poly.pdbx_seq_one_letter_code
_entity_poly.pdbx_strand_id
1 'polypeptide(L)'
;LVVFGAIFHNDSAVNFEVAIFNHSETEFSQQFIENMEKQEAFTRVDVDSMDEAREKMGRGQLDTVIELPATFGQLNTQGQPTGEVVVYYEEGSPETGQTVAQVMDSVMNELGAQFGQQSPLFSVTRKATDTTIVSQFDYMFAGLLGFSILSLGFFGLAQMIPAWKKTGALRRLKV
;
A
#
# COMPACT_ATOMS: atom_id res chain seq x y z
N LEU A 1 -18.56 0.68 19.92
CA LEU A 1 -17.19 0.41 20.43
C LEU A 1 -16.79 -1.08 20.34
N VAL A 2 -17.74 -2.01 20.29
CA VAL A 2 -17.50 -3.47 20.27
C VAL A 2 -17.19 -3.98 18.84
N VAL A 3 -17.64 -3.26 17.84
CA VAL A 3 -17.68 -3.68 16.43
C VAL A 3 -16.27 -3.76 15.81
N PHE A 4 -15.45 -2.74 16.00
CA PHE A 4 -14.10 -2.71 15.45
C PHE A 4 -13.19 -3.79 16.06
N GLY A 5 -13.35 -4.13 17.35
CA GLY A 5 -12.53 -5.14 18.01
C GLY A 5 -12.79 -6.58 17.54
N ALA A 6 -13.98 -6.88 17.00
CA ALA A 6 -14.33 -8.22 16.54
C ALA A 6 -13.75 -8.58 15.18
N ILE A 7 -13.51 -7.58 14.32
CA ILE A 7 -12.99 -7.79 12.94
C ILE A 7 -11.51 -8.15 12.95
N PHE A 8 -10.74 -7.62 13.90
CA PHE A 8 -9.28 -7.75 13.95
C PHE A 8 -8.75 -8.80 14.94
N HIS A 9 -9.60 -9.69 15.41
CA HIS A 9 -9.21 -10.73 16.38
C HIS A 9 -8.50 -11.93 15.75
N ASN A 10 -7.86 -11.76 14.61
CA ASN A 10 -7.10 -12.84 13.98
C ASN A 10 -5.58 -12.60 14.15
N ASP A 11 -4.87 -13.62 14.61
CA ASP A 11 -3.51 -13.71 15.14
C ASP A 11 -2.35 -13.33 14.18
N SER A 12 -2.57 -12.44 13.23
CA SER A 12 -1.51 -11.82 12.43
C SER A 12 -1.75 -10.32 12.49
N ALA A 13 -1.05 -9.65 13.38
CA ALA A 13 -1.06 -8.19 13.45
C ALA A 13 -0.43 -7.60 12.17
N VAL A 14 -1.20 -7.58 11.09
CA VAL A 14 -0.85 -6.79 9.91
C VAL A 14 -1.13 -5.35 10.28
N ASN A 15 -0.08 -4.58 10.46
CA ASN A 15 -0.18 -3.15 10.74
C ASN A 15 -0.01 -2.42 9.41
N PHE A 16 -1.00 -1.61 9.03
CA PHE A 16 -0.97 -0.79 7.83
C PHE A 16 -0.59 0.64 8.17
N GLU A 17 0.41 1.16 7.48
CA GLU A 17 0.74 2.59 7.51
C GLU A 17 -0.22 3.35 6.59
N VAL A 18 -1.08 4.19 7.19
CA VAL A 18 -2.14 4.87 6.45
C VAL A 18 -2.08 6.38 6.66
N ALA A 19 -2.26 7.14 5.59
CA ALA A 19 -2.54 8.57 5.66
C ALA A 19 -4.03 8.82 5.50
N ILE A 20 -4.58 9.78 6.24
CA ILE A 20 -6.01 10.09 6.20
C ILE A 20 -6.19 11.55 5.79
N PHE A 21 -6.87 11.75 4.65
CA PHE A 21 -7.34 13.07 4.22
C PHE A 21 -8.81 13.20 4.50
N ASN A 22 -9.16 14.04 5.46
CA ASN A 22 -10.56 14.32 5.80
C ASN A 22 -11.00 15.67 5.20
N HIS A 23 -11.84 15.60 4.19
CA HIS A 23 -12.50 16.77 3.60
C HIS A 23 -13.91 16.98 4.15
N SER A 24 -14.39 16.08 5.02
CA SER A 24 -15.68 16.20 5.66
C SER A 24 -15.56 16.95 6.98
N GLU A 25 -16.49 17.90 7.18
CA GLU A 25 -16.63 18.68 8.42
C GLU A 25 -17.63 18.05 9.40
N THR A 26 -18.14 16.85 9.10
CA THR A 26 -19.15 16.19 9.94
C THR A 26 -18.53 15.64 11.23
N GLU A 27 -19.29 15.68 12.32
CA GLU A 27 -18.90 15.05 13.58
C GLU A 27 -18.71 13.53 13.40
N PHE A 28 -19.50 12.93 12.51
CA PHE A 28 -19.38 11.52 12.17
C PHE A 28 -18.00 11.16 11.58
N SER A 29 -17.46 12.00 10.70
CA SER A 29 -16.14 11.77 10.10
C SER A 29 -15.02 11.86 11.15
N GLN A 30 -15.14 12.77 12.10
CA GLN A 30 -14.16 12.91 13.19
C GLN A 30 -14.19 11.68 14.12
N GLN A 31 -15.37 11.24 14.53
CA GLN A 31 -15.53 10.03 15.32
C GLN A 31 -15.05 8.77 14.61
N PHE A 32 -15.25 8.71 13.28
CA PHE A 32 -14.77 7.62 12.46
C PHE A 32 -13.24 7.55 12.48
N ILE A 33 -12.56 8.67 12.27
CA ILE A 33 -11.08 8.75 12.30
C ILE A 33 -10.55 8.37 13.69
N GLU A 34 -11.12 8.95 14.76
CA GLU A 34 -10.71 8.60 16.14
C GLU A 34 -10.87 7.11 16.43
N ASN A 35 -11.90 6.48 15.90
CA ASN A 35 -12.11 5.04 16.07
C ASN A 35 -11.11 4.22 15.24
N MET A 36 -10.75 4.68 14.03
CA MET A 36 -9.69 4.05 13.24
C MET A 36 -8.33 4.13 13.94
N GLU A 37 -7.96 5.29 14.46
CA GLU A 37 -6.68 5.50 15.16
C GLU A 37 -6.52 4.65 16.43
N LYS A 38 -7.63 4.22 17.03
CA LYS A 38 -7.63 3.32 18.20
C LYS A 38 -7.41 1.86 17.83
N GLN A 39 -7.42 1.51 16.54
CA GLN A 39 -7.20 0.15 16.08
C GLN A 39 -5.71 -0.12 15.90
N GLU A 40 -5.23 -1.21 16.48
CA GLU A 40 -3.82 -1.64 16.35
C GLU A 40 -3.43 -2.00 14.90
N ALA A 41 -4.42 -2.24 14.04
CA ALA A 41 -4.22 -2.59 12.63
C ALA A 41 -3.80 -1.39 11.75
N PHE A 42 -3.96 -0.16 12.24
CA PHE A 42 -3.64 1.05 11.48
C PHE A 42 -2.68 1.95 12.25
N THR A 43 -1.59 2.29 11.61
CA THR A 43 -0.69 3.34 12.08
C THR A 43 -0.87 4.56 11.18
N ARG A 44 -1.32 5.67 11.76
CA ARG A 44 -1.44 6.91 11.02
C ARG A 44 -0.07 7.49 10.73
N VAL A 45 0.15 7.84 9.47
CA VAL A 45 1.30 8.60 9.00
C VAL A 45 0.82 9.99 8.61
N ASP A 46 1.40 11.01 9.20
CA ASP A 46 1.07 12.39 8.85
C ASP A 46 1.74 12.77 7.53
N VAL A 47 0.94 13.37 6.65
CA VAL A 47 1.36 13.90 5.34
C VAL A 47 0.63 15.23 5.09
N ASP A 48 1.35 16.17 4.49
CA ASP A 48 0.82 17.51 4.23
C ASP A 48 0.07 17.61 2.90
N SER A 49 0.33 16.68 1.98
CA SER A 49 -0.27 16.70 0.64
C SER A 49 -0.39 15.31 0.03
N MET A 50 -1.28 15.20 -0.97
CA MET A 50 -1.43 13.97 -1.75
C MET A 50 -0.14 13.61 -2.53
N ASP A 51 0.64 14.60 -2.94
CA ASP A 51 1.90 14.36 -3.66
C ASP A 51 2.96 13.78 -2.72
N GLU A 52 3.06 14.27 -1.49
CA GLU A 52 3.90 13.67 -0.45
C GLU A 52 3.45 12.26 -0.10
N ALA A 53 2.13 12.04 0.00
CA ALA A 53 1.59 10.70 0.25
C ALA A 53 1.98 9.72 -0.86
N ARG A 54 1.89 10.14 -2.13
CA ARG A 54 2.33 9.33 -3.28
C ARG A 54 3.83 9.01 -3.21
N GLU A 55 4.64 10.00 -2.87
CA GLU A 55 6.08 9.79 -2.73
C GLU A 55 6.39 8.78 -1.62
N LYS A 56 5.73 8.89 -0.46
CA LYS A 56 5.87 7.94 0.66
C LYS A 56 5.37 6.54 0.28
N MET A 57 4.25 6.42 -0.44
CA MET A 57 3.78 5.13 -0.96
C MET A 57 4.81 4.48 -1.89
N GLY A 58 5.35 5.22 -2.85
CA GLY A 58 6.36 4.70 -3.76
C GLY A 58 7.69 4.31 -3.09
N ARG A 59 7.94 4.81 -1.87
CA ARG A 59 9.09 4.41 -1.03
C ARG A 59 8.76 3.26 -0.07
N GLY A 60 7.53 2.78 -0.04
CA GLY A 60 7.07 1.78 0.92
C GLY A 60 7.02 2.28 2.37
N GLN A 61 6.87 3.58 2.57
CA GLN A 61 6.72 4.25 3.87
C GLN A 61 5.25 4.58 4.19
N LEU A 62 4.36 4.23 3.29
CA LEU A 62 2.92 4.40 3.40
C LEU A 62 2.26 3.31 2.55
N ASP A 63 1.36 2.57 3.14
CA ASP A 63 0.66 1.48 2.44
C ASP A 63 -0.50 2.00 1.59
N THR A 64 -1.31 2.89 2.17
CA THR A 64 -2.49 3.44 1.50
C THR A 64 -2.82 4.83 1.99
N VAL A 65 -3.61 5.55 1.17
CA VAL A 65 -4.25 6.80 1.57
C VAL A 65 -5.76 6.58 1.62
N ILE A 66 -6.36 7.01 2.71
CA ILE A 66 -7.80 6.99 2.91
C ILE A 66 -8.29 8.43 2.82
N GLU A 67 -9.14 8.71 1.85
CA GLU A 67 -9.76 10.01 1.68
C GLU A 67 -11.24 9.92 2.05
N LEU A 68 -11.66 10.81 2.92
CA LEU A 68 -13.06 11.03 3.29
C LEU A 68 -13.55 12.28 2.57
N PRO A 69 -14.36 12.16 1.48
CA PRO A 69 -14.89 13.29 0.76
C PRO A 69 -15.79 14.17 1.62
N ALA A 70 -16.04 15.40 1.20
CA ALA A 70 -16.90 16.35 1.93
C ALA A 70 -18.33 15.85 2.16
N THR A 71 -18.78 14.86 1.39
CA THR A 71 -20.09 14.22 1.54
C THR A 71 -20.12 13.10 2.58
N PHE A 72 -18.95 12.67 3.11
CA PHE A 72 -18.90 11.60 4.07
C PHE A 72 -19.52 11.98 5.42
N GLY A 73 -20.43 11.14 5.90
CA GLY A 73 -21.16 11.37 7.15
C GLY A 73 -22.32 12.36 7.03
N GLN A 74 -22.64 12.85 5.82
CA GLN A 74 -23.84 13.66 5.62
C GLN A 74 -25.11 12.83 5.80
N LEU A 75 -26.12 13.44 6.40
CA LEU A 75 -27.37 12.77 6.66
C LEU A 75 -28.22 12.68 5.37
N ASN A 76 -28.71 11.50 5.10
CA ASN A 76 -29.71 11.27 4.05
C ASN A 76 -31.10 11.80 4.47
N THR A 77 -32.09 11.67 3.60
CA THR A 77 -33.47 12.08 3.88
C THR A 77 -34.12 11.36 5.07
N GLN A 78 -33.52 10.27 5.52
CA GLN A 78 -33.99 9.46 6.67
C GLN A 78 -33.20 9.79 7.95
N GLY A 79 -32.31 10.79 7.91
CA GLY A 79 -31.50 11.21 9.07
C GLY A 79 -30.36 10.26 9.40
N GLN A 80 -29.92 9.44 8.45
CA GLN A 80 -28.83 8.49 8.62
C GLN A 80 -27.56 8.97 7.94
N PRO A 81 -26.38 8.80 8.52
CA PRO A 81 -25.12 9.16 7.90
C PRO A 81 -24.85 8.25 6.69
N THR A 82 -24.40 8.84 5.62
CA THR A 82 -24.03 8.16 4.38
C THR A 82 -22.70 8.68 3.86
N GLY A 83 -22.09 7.99 2.93
CA GLY A 83 -20.90 8.52 2.27
C GLY A 83 -20.08 7.45 1.56
N GLU A 84 -19.04 7.95 0.93
CA GLU A 84 -18.05 7.15 0.22
C GLU A 84 -16.68 7.33 0.90
N VAL A 85 -15.93 6.24 1.00
CA VAL A 85 -14.52 6.25 1.40
C VAL A 85 -13.69 5.92 0.16
N VAL A 86 -12.70 6.73 -0.13
CA VAL A 86 -11.79 6.48 -1.25
C VAL A 86 -10.46 5.98 -0.71
N VAL A 87 -10.07 4.78 -1.15
CA VAL A 87 -8.80 4.14 -0.79
C VAL A 87 -7.85 4.23 -1.98
N TYR A 88 -6.78 4.99 -1.82
CA TYR A 88 -5.71 5.08 -2.81
C TYR A 88 -4.61 4.08 -2.46
N TYR A 89 -4.13 3.38 -3.46
CA TYR A 89 -3.06 2.40 -3.32
C TYR A 89 -2.08 2.52 -4.49
N GLU A 90 -0.87 2.02 -4.29
CA GLU A 90 0.14 1.98 -5.34
C GLU A 90 -0.19 0.91 -6.39
N GLU A 91 -0.11 1.27 -7.67
CA GLU A 91 -0.38 0.34 -8.78
C GLU A 91 0.57 -0.87 -8.77
N GLY A 92 1.81 -0.69 -8.29
CA GLY A 92 2.79 -1.76 -8.13
C GLY A 92 2.50 -2.76 -7.00
N SER A 93 1.61 -2.42 -6.07
CA SER A 93 1.25 -3.24 -4.89
C SER A 93 -0.26 -3.38 -4.71
N PRO A 94 -0.97 -3.92 -5.70
CA PRO A 94 -2.44 -3.99 -5.67
C PRO A 94 -3.00 -4.84 -4.53
N GLU A 95 -2.22 -5.80 -4.01
CA GLU A 95 -2.64 -6.70 -2.94
C GLU A 95 -2.88 -5.94 -1.62
N THR A 96 -2.00 -5.02 -1.27
CA THR A 96 -2.14 -4.17 -0.08
C THR A 96 -3.40 -3.32 -0.17
N GLY A 97 -3.59 -2.65 -1.33
CA GLY A 97 -4.78 -1.84 -1.58
C GLY A 97 -6.09 -2.65 -1.54
N GLN A 98 -6.08 -3.88 -2.06
CA GLN A 98 -7.23 -4.77 -1.98
C GLN A 98 -7.54 -5.17 -0.54
N THR A 99 -6.52 -5.50 0.24
CA THR A 99 -6.70 -5.92 1.63
C THR A 99 -7.27 -4.77 2.48
N VAL A 100 -6.69 -3.57 2.38
CA VAL A 100 -7.19 -2.39 3.11
C VAL A 100 -8.62 -2.04 2.66
N ALA A 101 -8.91 -2.10 1.36
CA ALA A 101 -10.26 -1.84 0.87
C ALA A 101 -11.28 -2.89 1.35
N GLN A 102 -10.92 -4.17 1.42
CA GLN A 102 -11.80 -5.21 1.99
C GLN A 102 -12.07 -4.97 3.47
N VAL A 103 -11.06 -4.57 4.22
CA VAL A 103 -11.22 -4.18 5.62
C VAL A 103 -12.16 -2.99 5.73
N MET A 104 -11.97 -1.96 4.92
CA MET A 104 -12.87 -0.80 4.88
C MET A 104 -14.28 -1.18 4.46
N ASP A 105 -14.48 -2.04 3.46
CA ASP A 105 -15.79 -2.55 3.07
C ASP A 105 -16.48 -3.26 4.25
N SER A 106 -15.76 -4.08 5.00
CA SER A 106 -16.30 -4.76 6.17
C SER A 106 -16.73 -3.77 7.27
N VAL A 107 -15.89 -2.78 7.55
CA VAL A 107 -16.19 -1.72 8.51
C VAL A 107 -17.41 -0.91 8.06
N MET A 108 -17.49 -0.53 6.79
CA MET A 108 -18.60 0.24 6.24
C MET A 108 -19.92 -0.54 6.25
N ASN A 109 -19.88 -1.83 5.92
CA ASN A 109 -21.06 -2.70 5.98
C ASN A 109 -21.56 -2.86 7.41
N GLU A 110 -20.64 -2.99 8.37
CA GLU A 110 -21.03 -3.14 9.78
C GLU A 110 -21.57 -1.84 10.37
N LEU A 111 -20.99 -0.69 10.00
CA LEU A 111 -21.56 0.61 10.33
C LEU A 111 -22.96 0.77 9.74
N GLY A 112 -23.14 0.39 8.46
CA GLY A 112 -24.45 0.41 7.82
C GLY A 112 -25.49 -0.47 8.52
N ALA A 113 -25.10 -1.66 8.96
CA ALA A 113 -25.96 -2.60 9.67
C ALA A 113 -26.46 -2.05 11.03
N GLN A 114 -25.66 -1.23 11.71
CA GLN A 114 -26.09 -0.57 12.95
C GLN A 114 -27.26 0.40 12.76
N PHE A 115 -27.42 0.94 11.58
CA PHE A 115 -28.53 1.82 11.21
C PHE A 115 -29.75 1.07 10.68
N GLY A 116 -29.73 -0.28 10.70
CA GLY A 116 -30.90 -1.14 10.44
C GLY A 116 -31.34 -1.19 8.97
N GLN A 117 -30.44 -0.88 8.02
CA GLN A 117 -30.78 -0.87 6.60
C GLN A 117 -30.18 -2.05 5.84
N GLN A 118 -30.97 -2.56 4.87
CA GLN A 118 -30.54 -3.58 3.89
C GLN A 118 -29.79 -2.99 2.69
N SER A 119 -29.79 -1.67 2.52
CA SER A 119 -29.01 -0.97 1.47
C SER A 119 -27.71 -0.42 2.03
N PRO A 120 -26.61 -0.51 1.29
CA PRO A 120 -25.33 0.03 1.75
C PRO A 120 -25.43 1.56 1.87
N LEU A 121 -25.34 2.06 3.12
CA LEU A 121 -25.29 3.50 3.41
C LEU A 121 -23.92 4.08 3.07
N PHE A 122 -22.91 3.23 3.05
CA PHE A 122 -21.53 3.59 2.77
C PHE A 122 -20.99 2.73 1.63
N SER A 123 -20.08 3.30 0.87
CA SER A 123 -19.36 2.62 -0.21
C SER A 123 -17.86 2.86 -0.10
N VAL A 124 -17.09 1.91 -0.60
CA VAL A 124 -15.63 2.03 -0.68
C VAL A 124 -15.22 2.03 -2.15
N THR A 125 -14.58 3.10 -2.58
CA THR A 125 -14.02 3.20 -3.93
C THR A 125 -12.51 3.08 -3.87
N ARG A 126 -11.96 2.25 -4.76
CA ARG A 126 -10.52 2.02 -4.90
C ARG A 126 -9.97 2.82 -6.06
N LYS A 127 -8.88 3.54 -5.83
CA LYS A 127 -8.16 4.27 -6.88
C LYS A 127 -6.69 3.88 -6.86
N ALA A 128 -6.23 3.30 -7.96
CA ALA A 128 -4.81 3.12 -8.17
C ALA A 128 -4.14 4.49 -8.35
N THR A 129 -3.04 4.68 -7.69
CA THR A 129 -2.21 5.88 -7.85
C THR A 129 -0.95 5.47 -8.59
N ASP A 130 -0.69 6.12 -9.71
CA ASP A 130 0.57 6.01 -10.43
C ASP A 130 1.65 6.75 -9.62
N THR A 131 2.48 5.97 -8.96
CA THR A 131 3.68 6.49 -8.30
C THR A 131 4.81 6.41 -9.31
N THR A 132 5.21 7.53 -9.86
CA THR A 132 6.28 7.67 -10.86
C THR A 132 7.67 7.27 -10.31
N ILE A 133 7.72 6.64 -9.16
CA ILE A 133 8.95 6.17 -8.52
C ILE A 133 9.12 4.70 -8.85
N VAL A 134 10.23 4.41 -9.51
CA VAL A 134 10.83 3.12 -9.84
C VAL A 134 9.98 1.92 -9.40
N SER A 135 9.25 1.31 -10.33
CA SER A 135 8.40 0.15 -10.02
C SER A 135 9.24 -0.95 -9.36
N GLN A 136 8.63 -1.78 -8.54
CA GLN A 136 9.30 -2.97 -7.95
C GLN A 136 9.98 -3.81 -9.03
N PHE A 137 9.40 -3.82 -10.24
CA PHE A 137 10.00 -4.44 -11.42
C PHE A 137 11.34 -3.81 -11.81
N ASP A 138 11.45 -2.48 -11.82
CA ASP A 138 12.69 -1.77 -12.19
C ASP A 138 13.80 -2.06 -11.18
N TYR A 139 13.44 -2.13 -9.90
CA TYR A 139 14.39 -2.50 -8.84
C TYR A 139 14.86 -3.95 -8.98
N MET A 140 13.94 -4.89 -9.20
CA MET A 140 14.27 -6.30 -9.43
C MET A 140 15.06 -6.48 -10.73
N PHE A 141 14.71 -5.75 -11.78
CA PHE A 141 15.39 -5.80 -13.08
C PHE A 141 16.82 -5.28 -12.97
N ALA A 142 17.05 -4.17 -12.28
CA ALA A 142 18.40 -3.65 -12.02
C ALA A 142 19.25 -4.65 -11.23
N GLY A 143 18.68 -5.27 -10.21
CA GLY A 143 19.34 -6.33 -9.42
C GLY A 143 19.68 -7.57 -10.26
N LEU A 144 18.75 -8.01 -11.11
CA LEU A 144 18.95 -9.17 -12.00
C LEU A 144 20.02 -8.87 -13.05
N LEU A 145 20.05 -7.67 -13.61
CA LEU A 145 21.11 -7.23 -14.52
C LEU A 145 22.48 -7.24 -13.84
N GLY A 146 22.56 -6.65 -12.64
CA GLY A 146 23.81 -6.66 -11.86
C GLY A 146 24.30 -8.06 -11.56
N PHE A 147 23.41 -8.96 -11.15
CA PHE A 147 23.70 -10.36 -10.92
C PHE A 147 24.16 -11.08 -12.19
N SER A 148 23.54 -10.80 -13.34
CA SER A 148 23.91 -11.38 -14.63
C SER A 148 25.29 -10.97 -15.06
N ILE A 149 25.66 -9.69 -14.91
CA ILE A 149 26.99 -9.17 -15.22
C ILE A 149 28.05 -9.80 -14.33
N LEU A 150 27.78 -9.89 -13.01
CA LEU A 150 28.67 -10.55 -12.06
C LEU A 150 28.87 -12.03 -12.40
N SER A 151 27.79 -12.74 -12.72
CA SER A 151 27.84 -14.15 -13.09
C SER A 151 28.64 -14.37 -14.37
N LEU A 152 28.44 -13.54 -15.37
CA LEU A 152 29.18 -13.61 -16.64
C LEU A 152 30.69 -13.37 -16.41
N GLY A 153 31.04 -12.38 -15.58
CA GLY A 153 32.43 -12.11 -15.20
C GLY A 153 33.06 -13.30 -14.47
N PHE A 154 32.37 -13.84 -13.49
CA PHE A 154 32.90 -14.93 -12.67
C PHE A 154 33.05 -16.25 -13.44
N PHE A 155 32.01 -16.67 -14.14
CA PHE A 155 32.05 -17.91 -14.93
C PHE A 155 32.88 -17.78 -16.21
N GLY A 156 32.85 -16.60 -16.85
CA GLY A 156 33.68 -16.35 -18.04
C GLY A 156 35.16 -16.40 -17.73
N LEU A 157 35.60 -15.73 -16.68
CA LEU A 157 37.01 -15.73 -16.25
C LEU A 157 37.46 -17.12 -15.78
N ALA A 158 36.61 -17.83 -15.05
CA ALA A 158 36.92 -19.18 -14.56
C ALA A 158 37.20 -20.17 -15.71
N GLN A 159 36.52 -20.02 -16.85
CA GLN A 159 36.77 -20.87 -18.02
C GLN A 159 37.90 -20.34 -18.92
N MET A 160 38.10 -19.04 -18.99
CA MET A 160 39.16 -18.44 -19.81
C MET A 160 40.58 -18.70 -19.30
N ILE A 161 40.78 -18.66 -17.99
CA ILE A 161 42.12 -18.90 -17.37
C ILE A 161 42.70 -20.25 -17.73
N PRO A 162 41.95 -21.38 -17.57
CA PRO A 162 42.45 -22.69 -18.01
C PRO A 162 42.72 -22.78 -19.52
N ALA A 163 41.87 -22.13 -20.34
CA ALA A 163 42.08 -22.11 -21.80
C ALA A 163 43.35 -21.35 -22.18
N TRP A 164 43.64 -20.21 -21.59
CA TRP A 164 44.88 -19.46 -21.80
C TRP A 164 46.13 -20.19 -21.28
N LYS A 165 46.00 -20.97 -20.24
CA LYS A 165 47.10 -21.88 -19.80
C LYS A 165 47.41 -22.93 -20.84
N LYS A 166 46.38 -23.54 -21.46
CA LYS A 166 46.56 -24.60 -22.48
C LYS A 166 47.15 -24.03 -23.79
N THR A 167 46.79 -22.85 -24.19
CA THR A 167 47.27 -22.20 -25.41
C THR A 167 48.63 -21.50 -25.27
N GLY A 168 49.23 -21.52 -24.08
CA GLY A 168 50.55 -20.91 -23.83
C GLY A 168 50.55 -19.36 -23.90
N ALA A 169 49.37 -18.73 -23.97
CA ALA A 169 49.24 -17.27 -24.02
C ALA A 169 49.90 -16.58 -22.81
N LEU A 170 49.83 -17.18 -21.66
CA LEU A 170 50.45 -16.66 -20.42
C LEU A 170 51.97 -16.74 -20.42
N ARG A 171 52.58 -17.58 -21.28
CA ARG A 171 54.07 -17.63 -21.41
C ARG A 171 54.61 -16.45 -22.20
N ARG A 172 53.81 -15.83 -23.07
CA ARG A 172 54.19 -14.64 -23.89
C ARG A 172 54.12 -13.33 -23.11
N LEU A 173 53.46 -13.34 -21.94
CA LEU A 173 53.37 -12.16 -21.05
C LEU A 173 54.53 -12.10 -20.03
N LYS A 174 55.41 -13.08 -20.03
CA LYS A 174 56.58 -13.12 -19.17
C LYS A 174 57.83 -12.73 -19.98
N VAL A 175 57.90 -11.43 -20.33
CA VAL A 175 59.10 -10.76 -20.84
C VAL A 175 59.55 -9.76 -19.81
#